data_1a72d50d233aa6ad63e318743f7c4b91
#
_entry.id   1a72d50d233aa6ad63e318743f7c4b91
#
_cell.length_a   1.000
_cell.length_b   1.000
_cell.length_c   1.000
_cell.angle_alpha   90.00
_cell.angle_beta   90.00
_cell.angle_gamma   90.00
#
_symmetry.space_group_name_H-M   'P 1'
#
loop_
_entity.id
_entity.type
_entity.pdbx_description
1 polymer ?
#
loop_
_entity_poly.entity_id
_entity_poly.type
_entity_poly.pdbx_seq_one_letter_code
_entity_poly.pdbx_strand_id
1 'polypeptide(L)'
;CIRDRRNIMDFDLLFQEFPEHILPYDYEAYFSCPERYEMVTTNCVTGEANYFEEKRDKHRVIDIVRASSSLPFVCPIAYVDNEPMLDGGIVDSIPLMRARSEGFTHNVVVLTRNHGYRKEAKDIHIPSFLYRKYPKVREALSRRCRVYNEQLEMVERMEAAGEITVIRPQKPVTVDRIERDIRKLTDLYEEGYACAAKYDFQ
;
A
#
# COMPACT_ATOMS: atom_id res chain seq x y z
N CYS A 1 -7.57 -27.37 -11.84
CA CYS A 1 -7.18 -25.97 -11.50
C CYS A 1 -7.45 -25.08 -12.70
N ILE A 2 -8.52 -24.27 -12.66
CA ILE A 2 -8.80 -23.30 -13.73
C ILE A 2 -7.96 -22.07 -13.41
N ARG A 3 -6.75 -22.01 -13.98
CA ARG A 3 -5.95 -20.79 -13.99
C ARG A 3 -6.79 -19.70 -14.69
N ASP A 4 -7.26 -18.73 -13.94
CA ASP A 4 -7.87 -17.54 -14.53
C ASP A 4 -6.76 -16.75 -15.25
N ARG A 5 -6.64 -17.00 -16.57
CA ARG A 5 -5.61 -16.42 -17.45
C ARG A 5 -5.78 -14.90 -17.68
N ARG A 6 -6.69 -14.24 -16.95
CA ARG A 6 -6.99 -12.82 -17.12
C ARG A 6 -6.22 -11.91 -16.18
N ASN A 7 -5.55 -12.44 -15.16
CA ASN A 7 -4.80 -11.65 -14.19
C ASN A 7 -3.30 -11.78 -14.43
N ILE A 8 -2.58 -10.66 -14.33
CA ILE A 8 -1.11 -10.61 -14.39
C ILE A 8 -0.50 -11.32 -13.17
N MET A 9 -1.21 -11.33 -12.04
CA MET A 9 -0.82 -11.96 -10.79
C MET A 9 -1.77 -13.11 -10.46
N ASP A 10 -1.21 -14.21 -10.00
CA ASP A 10 -1.98 -15.36 -9.50
C ASP A 10 -2.40 -15.07 -8.06
N PHE A 11 -3.64 -14.60 -7.88
CA PHE A 11 -4.19 -14.23 -6.59
C PHE A 11 -4.43 -15.43 -5.67
N ASP A 12 -4.78 -16.57 -6.23
CA ASP A 12 -5.01 -17.78 -5.45
C ASP A 12 -3.67 -18.27 -4.89
N LEU A 13 -2.61 -18.22 -5.70
CA LEU A 13 -1.27 -18.52 -5.22
C LEU A 13 -0.84 -17.58 -4.08
N LEU A 14 -1.05 -16.26 -4.24
CA LEU A 14 -0.54 -15.27 -3.28
C LEU A 14 -1.35 -15.21 -1.98
N PHE A 15 -2.67 -15.36 -2.05
CA PHE A 15 -3.54 -15.10 -0.89
C PHE A 15 -4.18 -16.36 -0.29
N GLN A 16 -3.97 -17.53 -0.92
CA GLN A 16 -4.41 -18.82 -0.39
C GLN A 16 -3.22 -19.78 -0.23
N GLU A 17 -2.61 -20.21 -1.35
CA GLU A 17 -1.56 -21.24 -1.30
C GLU A 17 -0.31 -20.79 -0.51
N PHE A 18 0.10 -19.53 -0.68
CA PHE A 18 1.29 -19.01 -0.01
C PHE A 18 1.12 -18.98 1.52
N PRO A 19 0.10 -18.29 2.07
CA PRO A 19 -0.06 -18.17 3.52
C PRO A 19 -0.61 -19.43 4.21
N GLU A 20 -1.15 -20.40 3.46
CA GLU A 20 -1.69 -21.63 4.04
C GLU A 20 -0.73 -22.82 3.92
N HIS A 21 0.03 -22.93 2.80
CA HIS A 21 0.76 -24.16 2.46
C HIS A 21 2.24 -23.95 2.17
N ILE A 22 2.63 -22.85 1.49
CA ILE A 22 4.02 -22.65 1.05
C ILE A 22 4.86 -22.03 2.17
N LEU A 23 4.37 -20.95 2.76
CA LEU A 23 4.94 -20.27 3.91
C LEU A 23 3.81 -19.93 4.88
N PRO A 24 3.40 -20.89 5.72
CA PRO A 24 2.27 -20.70 6.63
C PRO A 24 2.42 -19.44 7.49
N TYR A 25 1.42 -18.57 7.43
CA TYR A 25 1.41 -17.37 8.22
C TYR A 25 1.04 -17.68 9.67
N ASP A 26 1.80 -17.19 10.61
CA ASP A 26 1.56 -17.38 12.04
C ASP A 26 0.43 -16.45 12.53
N TYR A 27 -0.81 -16.90 12.32
CA TYR A 27 -2.00 -16.18 12.76
C TYR A 27 -2.12 -16.09 14.29
N GLU A 28 -1.59 -17.08 15.02
CA GLU A 28 -1.63 -17.07 16.49
C GLU A 28 -0.75 -15.94 17.03
N ALA A 29 0.48 -15.84 16.55
CA ALA A 29 1.37 -14.73 16.88
C ALA A 29 0.77 -13.39 16.45
N TYR A 30 0.19 -13.29 15.24
CA TYR A 30 -0.42 -12.06 14.76
C TYR A 30 -1.62 -11.61 15.63
N PHE A 31 -2.51 -12.52 16.00
CA PHE A 31 -3.70 -12.19 16.79
C PHE A 31 -3.38 -11.90 18.26
N SER A 32 -2.32 -12.50 18.81
CA SER A 32 -1.85 -12.24 20.18
C SER A 32 -0.98 -11.00 20.30
N CYS A 33 -0.47 -10.48 19.18
CA CYS A 33 0.36 -9.28 19.15
C CYS A 33 -0.43 -8.05 19.64
N PRO A 34 0.07 -7.30 20.66
CA PRO A 34 -0.62 -6.12 21.17
C PRO A 34 -0.56 -4.92 20.23
N GLU A 35 0.38 -4.89 19.30
CA GLU A 35 0.53 -3.81 18.34
C GLU A 35 -0.64 -3.77 17.37
N ARG A 36 -1.08 -2.56 17.06
CA ARG A 36 -2.10 -2.32 16.04
C ARG A 36 -1.49 -2.41 14.65
N TYR A 37 -2.18 -3.12 13.78
CA TYR A 37 -1.85 -3.17 12.36
C TYR A 37 -3.05 -2.72 11.55
N GLU A 38 -2.97 -1.53 10.99
CA GLU A 38 -4.03 -0.92 10.20
C GLU A 38 -3.73 -1.04 8.71
N MET A 39 -4.66 -1.60 7.95
CA MET A 39 -4.57 -1.80 6.51
C MET A 39 -5.46 -0.81 5.78
N VAL A 40 -4.91 -0.10 4.81
CA VAL A 40 -5.63 0.94 4.08
C VAL A 40 -6.17 0.39 2.77
N THR A 41 -7.45 0.67 2.49
CA THR A 41 -8.09 0.37 1.20
C THR A 41 -8.82 1.59 0.67
N THR A 42 -9.20 1.58 -0.60
CA THR A 42 -10.07 2.58 -1.20
C THR A 42 -11.44 1.98 -1.43
N ASN A 43 -12.48 2.52 -0.81
CA ASN A 43 -13.86 2.12 -1.07
C ASN A 43 -14.27 2.59 -2.46
N CYS A 44 -14.70 1.67 -3.31
CA CYS A 44 -15.05 1.99 -4.69
C CYS A 44 -16.33 2.83 -4.81
N VAL A 45 -17.24 2.73 -3.86
CA VAL A 45 -18.52 3.44 -3.85
C VAL A 45 -18.33 4.91 -3.45
N THR A 46 -17.61 5.14 -2.35
CA THR A 46 -17.40 6.48 -1.79
C THR A 46 -16.20 7.19 -2.40
N GLY A 47 -15.19 6.44 -2.89
CA GLY A 47 -13.90 6.98 -3.35
C GLY A 47 -13.01 7.47 -2.21
N GLU A 48 -13.27 7.04 -0.98
CA GLU A 48 -12.55 7.42 0.24
C GLU A 48 -11.73 6.27 0.81
N ALA A 49 -10.78 6.59 1.70
CA ALA A 49 -9.99 5.59 2.39
C ALA A 49 -10.81 4.88 3.46
N ASN A 50 -10.69 3.56 3.51
CA ASN A 50 -11.11 2.76 4.66
C ASN A 50 -9.86 2.19 5.34
N TYR A 51 -9.86 2.24 6.68
CA TYR A 51 -8.78 1.75 7.52
C TYR A 51 -9.31 0.56 8.31
N PHE A 52 -8.70 -0.59 8.10
CA PHE A 52 -9.13 -1.85 8.71
C PHE A 52 -8.09 -2.36 9.70
N GLU A 53 -8.55 -2.73 10.87
CA GLU A 53 -7.84 -3.56 11.82
C GLU A 53 -8.61 -4.86 12.01
N GLU A 54 -7.93 -6.01 11.95
CA GLU A 54 -8.54 -7.31 12.19
C GLU A 54 -7.63 -8.16 13.09
N LYS A 55 -8.18 -8.67 14.19
CA LYS A 55 -7.43 -9.44 15.19
C LYS A 55 -8.10 -10.76 15.58
N ARG A 56 -9.08 -11.24 14.80
CA ARG A 56 -9.88 -12.42 15.18
C ARG A 56 -10.14 -13.38 14.03
N ASP A 57 -10.37 -12.87 12.84
CA ASP A 57 -10.76 -13.68 11.68
C ASP A 57 -9.66 -13.68 10.61
N LYS A 58 -9.01 -14.83 10.44
CA LYS A 58 -7.95 -15.02 9.45
C LYS A 58 -8.43 -14.80 8.01
N HIS A 59 -9.66 -15.18 7.70
CA HIS A 59 -10.21 -15.02 6.35
C HIS A 59 -10.44 -13.55 6.05
N ARG A 60 -10.96 -12.81 7.02
CA ARG A 60 -11.16 -11.37 6.89
C ARG A 60 -9.81 -10.62 6.79
N VAL A 61 -8.76 -11.06 7.51
CA VAL A 61 -7.39 -10.52 7.31
C VAL A 61 -6.97 -10.68 5.86
N ILE A 62 -7.13 -11.88 5.28
CA ILE A 62 -6.76 -12.15 3.89
C ILE A 62 -7.58 -11.29 2.92
N ASP A 63 -8.88 -11.15 3.13
CA ASP A 63 -9.73 -10.31 2.29
C ASP A 63 -9.28 -8.83 2.32
N ILE A 64 -8.92 -8.31 3.49
CA ILE A 64 -8.43 -6.94 3.63
C ILE A 64 -7.06 -6.77 2.96
N VAL A 65 -6.11 -7.70 3.18
CA VAL A 65 -4.78 -7.67 2.55
C VAL A 65 -4.91 -7.74 1.03
N ARG A 66 -5.78 -8.63 0.52
CA ARG A 66 -6.09 -8.73 -0.90
C ARG A 66 -6.66 -7.42 -1.45
N ALA A 67 -7.59 -6.80 -0.74
CA ALA A 67 -8.18 -5.51 -1.13
C ALA A 67 -7.12 -4.40 -1.14
N SER A 68 -6.31 -4.29 -0.08
CA SER A 68 -5.22 -3.32 0.04
C SER A 68 -4.13 -3.48 -1.03
N SER A 69 -4.01 -4.68 -1.62
CA SER A 69 -3.06 -5.01 -2.69
C SER A 69 -3.70 -5.01 -4.09
N SER A 70 -5.01 -4.73 -4.21
CA SER A 70 -5.72 -4.77 -5.49
C SER A 70 -5.46 -3.52 -6.32
N LEU A 71 -4.40 -3.58 -7.14
CA LEU A 71 -3.99 -2.48 -8.02
C LEU A 71 -5.06 -2.19 -9.08
N PRO A 72 -5.43 -0.92 -9.28
CA PRO A 72 -6.38 -0.54 -10.32
C PRO A 72 -5.89 -0.94 -11.71
N PHE A 73 -6.81 -1.37 -12.57
CA PHE A 73 -6.61 -1.84 -13.95
C PHE A 73 -5.86 -3.18 -14.10
N VAL A 74 -5.15 -3.63 -13.08
CA VAL A 74 -4.32 -4.86 -13.08
C VAL A 74 -5.04 -5.98 -12.37
N CYS A 75 -5.70 -5.66 -11.27
CA CYS A 75 -6.36 -6.61 -10.38
C CYS A 75 -7.88 -6.44 -10.41
N PRO A 76 -8.66 -7.50 -10.15
CA PRO A 76 -10.09 -7.36 -9.93
C PRO A 76 -10.37 -6.54 -8.67
N ILE A 77 -11.57 -5.96 -8.61
CA ILE A 77 -12.09 -5.37 -7.38
C ILE A 77 -12.23 -6.49 -6.34
N ALA A 78 -11.64 -6.27 -5.16
CA ALA A 78 -11.80 -7.16 -4.02
C ALA A 78 -13.00 -6.71 -3.17
N TYR A 79 -13.47 -7.60 -2.29
CA TYR A 79 -14.59 -7.30 -1.42
C TYR A 79 -14.21 -7.55 0.03
N VAL A 80 -14.50 -6.59 0.89
CA VAL A 80 -14.39 -6.70 2.35
C VAL A 80 -15.76 -6.39 2.92
N ASP A 81 -16.34 -7.28 3.69
CA ASP A 81 -17.69 -7.15 4.25
C ASP A 81 -18.77 -6.82 3.18
N ASN A 82 -18.67 -7.42 2.00
CA ASN A 82 -19.48 -7.15 0.80
C ASN A 82 -19.32 -5.75 0.18
N GLU A 83 -18.41 -4.93 0.68
CA GLU A 83 -18.08 -3.62 0.10
C GLU A 83 -16.94 -3.75 -0.92
N PRO A 84 -17.07 -3.14 -2.12
CA PRO A 84 -16.05 -3.21 -3.16
C PRO A 84 -14.87 -2.30 -2.81
N MET A 85 -13.67 -2.89 -2.77
CA MET A 85 -12.43 -2.22 -2.37
C MET A 85 -11.33 -2.36 -3.42
N LEU A 86 -10.45 -1.39 -3.45
CA LEU A 86 -9.19 -1.38 -4.19
C LEU A 86 -8.04 -0.92 -3.28
N ASP A 87 -6.80 -0.96 -3.81
CA ASP A 87 -5.56 -0.51 -3.15
C ASP A 87 -5.72 0.87 -2.49
N GLY A 88 -5.33 0.97 -1.22
CA GLY A 88 -5.41 2.20 -0.44
C GLY A 88 -4.56 3.33 -0.98
N GLY A 89 -3.47 3.00 -1.68
CA GLY A 89 -2.59 3.97 -2.34
C GLY A 89 -3.23 4.73 -3.51
N ILE A 90 -4.53 4.58 -3.77
CA ILE A 90 -5.30 5.44 -4.67
C ILE A 90 -5.59 6.77 -3.98
N VAL A 91 -5.99 6.74 -2.71
CA VAL A 91 -6.47 7.92 -1.97
C VAL A 91 -5.58 8.29 -0.79
N ASP A 92 -4.95 7.31 -0.14
CA ASP A 92 -4.02 7.53 0.98
C ASP A 92 -2.81 6.61 0.88
N SER A 93 -1.82 7.06 0.09
CA SER A 93 -0.59 6.30 -0.17
C SER A 93 0.38 6.33 1.02
N ILE A 94 0.32 7.37 1.86
CA ILE A 94 1.18 7.59 3.03
C ILE A 94 0.30 8.04 4.19
N PRO A 95 -0.28 7.09 4.96
CA PRO A 95 -1.34 7.38 5.94
C PRO A 95 -0.81 8.02 7.24
N LEU A 96 0.13 8.97 7.13
CA LEU A 96 0.73 9.68 8.26
C LEU A 96 -0.31 10.49 9.03
N MET A 97 -1.23 11.17 8.33
CA MET A 97 -2.27 11.96 8.98
C MET A 97 -3.28 11.09 9.71
N ARG A 98 -3.53 9.87 9.24
CA ARG A 98 -4.33 8.88 9.96
C ARG A 98 -3.66 8.53 11.29
N ALA A 99 -2.38 8.17 11.29
CA ALA A 99 -1.63 7.86 12.52
C ALA A 99 -1.66 9.03 13.51
N ARG A 100 -1.46 10.26 13.03
CA ARG A 100 -1.51 11.46 13.90
C ARG A 100 -2.91 11.70 14.48
N SER A 101 -3.96 11.49 13.70
CA SER A 101 -5.34 11.64 14.18
C SER A 101 -5.72 10.62 15.26
N GLU A 102 -5.05 9.47 15.28
CA GLU A 102 -5.16 8.45 16.33
C GLU A 102 -4.32 8.76 17.59
N GLY A 103 -3.58 9.89 17.58
CA GLY A 103 -2.80 10.35 18.73
C GLY A 103 -1.34 9.90 18.75
N PHE A 104 -0.85 9.23 17.69
CA PHE A 104 0.56 8.87 17.60
C PHE A 104 1.42 10.10 17.32
N THR A 105 2.29 10.44 18.29
CA THR A 105 3.15 11.63 18.22
C THR A 105 4.53 11.32 17.63
N HIS A 106 5.03 10.09 17.81
CA HIS A 106 6.29 9.64 17.25
C HIS A 106 6.02 8.76 16.03
N ASN A 107 6.27 9.31 14.85
CA ASN A 107 5.98 8.61 13.60
C ASN A 107 7.26 8.33 12.83
N VAL A 108 7.41 7.10 12.36
CA VAL A 108 8.44 6.69 11.41
C VAL A 108 7.78 6.40 10.07
N VAL A 109 8.18 7.13 9.04
CA VAL A 109 7.65 6.97 7.68
C VAL A 109 8.68 6.25 6.82
N VAL A 110 8.32 5.08 6.30
CA VAL A 110 9.17 4.32 5.38
C VAL A 110 8.70 4.56 3.95
N LEU A 111 9.54 5.18 3.14
CA LEU A 111 9.25 5.49 1.75
C LEU A 111 10.02 4.57 0.80
N THR A 112 9.39 4.21 -0.30
CA THR A 112 9.99 3.39 -1.37
C THR A 112 10.65 4.23 -2.47
N ARG A 113 10.71 5.55 -2.30
CA ARG A 113 11.31 6.49 -3.26
C ARG A 113 12.25 7.46 -2.55
N ASN A 114 13.29 7.88 -3.26
CA ASN A 114 14.28 8.82 -2.77
C ASN A 114 13.70 10.23 -2.52
N HIS A 115 14.45 11.05 -1.81
CA HIS A 115 14.09 12.46 -1.58
C HIS A 115 13.90 13.21 -2.89
N GLY A 116 12.93 14.11 -2.93
CA GLY A 116 12.59 14.92 -4.11
C GLY A 116 11.88 14.17 -5.23
N TYR A 117 11.60 12.87 -5.08
CA TYR A 117 10.79 12.16 -6.07
C TYR A 117 9.39 12.74 -6.14
N ARG A 118 8.87 12.90 -7.37
CA ARG A 118 7.47 13.27 -7.62
C ARG A 118 6.91 12.41 -8.76
N LYS A 119 5.66 12.04 -8.63
CA LYS A 119 4.92 11.47 -9.76
C LYS A 119 4.60 12.58 -10.75
N GLU A 120 4.62 12.29 -12.04
CA GLU A 120 4.09 13.23 -13.02
C GLU A 120 2.64 13.54 -12.68
N ALA A 121 2.38 14.79 -12.29
CA ALA A 121 1.06 15.27 -11.88
C ALA A 121 0.18 15.57 -13.10
N LYS A 122 0.03 14.61 -14.01
CA LYS A 122 -0.97 14.71 -15.07
C LYS A 122 -2.26 14.11 -14.55
N ASP A 123 -3.34 14.89 -14.56
CA ASP A 123 -4.66 14.35 -14.31
C ASP A 123 -4.96 13.32 -15.41
N ILE A 124 -5.01 12.05 -14.99
CA ILE A 124 -5.23 10.94 -15.92
C ILE A 124 -6.73 10.86 -16.20
N HIS A 125 -7.10 11.08 -17.46
CA HIS A 125 -8.49 10.83 -17.86
C HIS A 125 -8.78 9.33 -17.81
N ILE A 126 -9.65 8.92 -16.89
CA ILE A 126 -10.11 7.53 -16.78
C ILE A 126 -11.36 7.38 -17.66
N PRO A 127 -11.32 6.57 -18.73
CA PRO A 127 -12.48 6.36 -19.59
C PRO A 127 -13.72 5.94 -18.79
N SER A 128 -14.89 6.46 -19.16
CA SER A 128 -16.14 6.27 -18.41
C SER A 128 -16.63 4.82 -18.35
N PHE A 129 -16.19 3.95 -19.27
CA PHE A 129 -16.51 2.52 -19.26
C PHE A 129 -15.72 1.75 -18.20
N LEU A 130 -14.51 2.24 -17.83
CA LEU A 130 -13.74 1.67 -16.73
C LEU A 130 -14.36 2.12 -15.40
N TYR A 131 -14.57 1.19 -14.50
CA TYR A 131 -15.26 1.45 -13.21
C TYR A 131 -16.60 2.18 -13.37
N ARG A 132 -17.39 1.83 -14.41
CA ARG A 132 -18.67 2.50 -14.72
C ARG A 132 -19.62 2.57 -13.53
N LYS A 133 -19.62 1.51 -12.69
CA LYS A 133 -20.45 1.44 -11.49
C LYS A 133 -19.92 2.30 -10.34
N TYR A 134 -18.67 2.77 -10.43
CA TYR A 134 -17.95 3.43 -9.35
C TYR A 134 -17.35 4.77 -9.79
N PRO A 135 -18.17 5.79 -10.05
CA PRO A 135 -17.70 7.08 -10.54
C PRO A 135 -16.73 7.78 -9.55
N LYS A 136 -16.92 7.57 -8.25
CA LYS A 136 -16.07 8.16 -7.21
C LYS A 136 -14.65 7.60 -7.21
N VAL A 137 -14.49 6.30 -7.43
CA VAL A 137 -13.14 5.73 -7.57
C VAL A 137 -12.44 6.23 -8.85
N ARG A 138 -13.17 6.50 -9.94
CA ARG A 138 -12.58 7.12 -11.14
C ARG A 138 -12.05 8.53 -10.83
N GLU A 139 -12.82 9.32 -10.09
CA GLU A 139 -12.41 10.64 -9.64
C GLU A 139 -11.16 10.57 -8.76
N ALA A 140 -11.12 9.64 -7.79
CA ALA A 140 -9.96 9.41 -6.95
C ALA A 140 -8.72 9.01 -7.77
N LEU A 141 -8.88 8.08 -8.72
CA LEU A 141 -7.82 7.65 -9.62
C LEU A 141 -7.24 8.79 -10.46
N SER A 142 -8.08 9.71 -10.94
CA SER A 142 -7.60 10.86 -11.73
C SER A 142 -6.71 11.79 -10.91
N ARG A 143 -6.97 11.93 -9.61
CA ARG A 143 -6.23 12.80 -8.68
C ARG A 143 -5.05 12.11 -7.98
N ARG A 144 -4.90 10.79 -8.14
CA ARG A 144 -3.95 9.98 -7.37
C ARG A 144 -2.52 10.52 -7.35
N CYS A 145 -2.01 10.97 -8.50
CA CYS A 145 -0.64 11.49 -8.58
C CYS A 145 -0.46 12.80 -7.81
N ARG A 146 -1.44 13.67 -7.87
CA ARG A 146 -1.45 14.92 -7.12
C ARG A 146 -1.50 14.68 -5.61
N VAL A 147 -2.47 13.88 -5.16
CA VAL A 147 -2.60 13.53 -3.73
C VAL A 147 -1.32 12.91 -3.18
N TYR A 148 -0.70 11.99 -3.93
CA TYR A 148 0.58 11.41 -3.53
C TYR A 148 1.69 12.46 -3.38
N ASN A 149 1.80 13.40 -4.31
CA ASN A 149 2.82 14.46 -4.25
C ASN A 149 2.56 15.41 -3.07
N GLU A 150 1.30 15.76 -2.80
CA GLU A 150 0.91 16.56 -1.64
C GLU A 150 1.29 15.86 -0.31
N GLN A 151 1.09 14.55 -0.22
CA GLN A 151 1.52 13.75 0.94
C GLN A 151 3.05 13.73 1.08
N LEU A 152 3.80 13.59 -0.01
CA LEU A 152 5.26 13.67 0.03
C LEU A 152 5.77 15.04 0.49
N GLU A 153 5.17 16.13 -0.01
CA GLU A 153 5.52 17.49 0.43
C GLU A 153 5.25 17.70 1.91
N MET A 154 4.15 17.15 2.41
CA MET A 154 3.85 17.18 3.84
C MET A 154 4.89 16.41 4.65
N VAL A 155 5.23 15.18 4.23
CA VAL A 155 6.26 14.37 4.88
C VAL A 155 7.61 15.09 4.91
N GLU A 156 8.05 15.67 3.79
CA GLU A 156 9.31 16.39 3.71
C GLU A 156 9.34 17.64 4.60
N ARG A 157 8.23 18.37 4.71
CA ARG A 157 8.12 19.52 5.65
C ARG A 157 8.21 19.08 7.10
N MET A 158 7.50 18.01 7.47
CA MET A 158 7.49 17.50 8.85
C MET A 158 8.84 16.88 9.24
N GLU A 159 9.52 16.21 8.30
CA GLU A 159 10.88 15.72 8.48
C GLU A 159 11.86 16.89 8.73
N ALA A 160 11.80 17.94 7.90
CA ALA A 160 12.64 19.13 8.06
C ALA A 160 12.37 19.88 9.38
N ALA A 161 11.16 19.80 9.91
CA ALA A 161 10.78 20.34 11.22
C ALA A 161 11.20 19.43 12.39
N GLY A 162 11.71 18.22 12.13
CA GLY A 162 12.07 17.24 13.16
C GLY A 162 10.86 16.58 13.85
N GLU A 163 9.68 16.66 13.26
CA GLU A 163 8.44 16.09 13.82
C GLU A 163 8.29 14.59 13.56
N ILE A 164 8.96 14.07 12.54
CA ILE A 164 8.92 12.67 12.13
C ILE A 164 10.30 12.17 11.71
N THR A 165 10.48 10.86 11.77
CA THR A 165 11.64 10.18 11.19
C THR A 165 11.26 9.58 9.82
N VAL A 166 12.11 9.77 8.81
CA VAL A 166 11.85 9.23 7.48
C VAL A 166 12.99 8.31 7.04
N ILE A 167 12.64 7.07 6.70
CA ILE A 167 13.54 6.08 6.11
C ILE A 167 13.23 6.00 4.62
N ARG A 168 14.22 6.25 3.77
CA ARG A 168 14.04 6.21 2.32
C ARG A 168 15.33 5.85 1.58
N PRO A 169 15.24 5.33 0.33
CA PRO A 169 16.40 5.14 -0.52
C PRO A 169 17.18 6.44 -0.71
N GLN A 170 18.51 6.36 -0.70
CA GLN A 170 19.38 7.52 -0.90
C GLN A 170 19.52 7.88 -2.38
N LYS A 171 19.36 6.89 -3.25
CA LYS A 171 19.48 7.03 -4.71
C LYS A 171 18.13 6.84 -5.40
N PRO A 172 17.96 7.36 -6.61
CA PRO A 172 16.78 7.05 -7.42
C PRO A 172 16.60 5.55 -7.63
N VAL A 173 15.41 5.05 -7.33
CA VAL A 173 15.10 3.63 -7.50
C VAL A 173 14.89 3.34 -8.98
N THR A 174 15.72 2.46 -9.53
CA THR A 174 15.71 2.03 -10.94
C THR A 174 14.97 0.72 -11.18
N VAL A 175 14.46 0.10 -10.12
CA VAL A 175 13.71 -1.15 -10.18
C VAL A 175 12.29 -0.89 -10.62
N ASP A 176 11.81 -1.62 -11.63
CA ASP A 176 10.44 -1.55 -12.13
C ASP A 176 9.48 -2.40 -11.29
N ARG A 177 8.15 -2.21 -11.48
CA ARG A 177 7.12 -2.97 -10.77
C ARG A 177 7.15 -4.48 -11.06
N ILE A 178 7.65 -4.87 -12.21
CA ILE A 178 7.75 -6.27 -12.67
C ILE A 178 9.21 -6.54 -13.02
N GLU A 179 10.13 -6.16 -12.11
CA GLU A 179 11.55 -6.42 -12.28
C GLU A 179 11.83 -7.93 -12.12
N ARG A 180 12.70 -8.44 -13.00
CA ARG A 180 13.12 -9.85 -12.99
C ARG A 180 14.63 -10.00 -12.78
N ASP A 181 15.37 -8.92 -12.81
CA ASP A 181 16.80 -8.94 -12.52
C ASP A 181 17.03 -9.05 -11.01
N ILE A 182 17.45 -10.26 -10.59
CA ILE A 182 17.69 -10.58 -9.19
C ILE A 182 18.77 -9.67 -8.59
N ARG A 183 19.78 -9.25 -9.36
CA ARG A 183 20.84 -8.38 -8.87
C ARG A 183 20.29 -7.02 -8.47
N LYS A 184 19.49 -6.41 -9.34
CA LYS A 184 18.82 -5.12 -9.02
C LYS A 184 17.90 -5.22 -7.80
N LEU A 185 17.19 -6.35 -7.65
CA LEU A 185 16.33 -6.59 -6.50
C LEU A 185 17.15 -6.75 -5.23
N THR A 186 18.27 -7.48 -5.28
CA THR A 186 19.20 -7.65 -4.15
C THR A 186 19.83 -6.31 -3.77
N ASP A 187 20.33 -5.55 -4.74
CA ASP A 187 20.95 -4.23 -4.49
C ASP A 187 19.97 -3.28 -3.80
N LEU A 188 18.69 -3.28 -4.22
CA LEU A 188 17.64 -2.46 -3.59
C LEU A 188 17.31 -2.94 -2.17
N TYR A 189 17.30 -4.25 -1.94
CA TYR A 189 17.10 -4.83 -0.62
C TYR A 189 18.23 -4.42 0.34
N GLU A 190 19.49 -4.56 -0.08
CA GLU A 190 20.66 -4.19 0.72
C GLU A 190 20.69 -2.69 1.02
N GLU A 191 20.33 -1.85 0.04
CA GLU A 191 20.20 -0.40 0.27
C GLU A 191 19.12 -0.10 1.30
N GLY A 192 17.95 -0.72 1.21
CA GLY A 192 16.87 -0.57 2.18
C GLY A 192 17.29 -0.97 3.59
N TYR A 193 17.95 -2.12 3.71
CA TYR A 193 18.49 -2.60 4.99
C TYR A 193 19.50 -1.62 5.59
N ALA A 194 20.46 -1.17 4.78
CA ALA A 194 21.47 -0.19 5.22
C ALA A 194 20.89 1.17 5.59
N CYS A 195 19.77 1.58 4.96
CA CYS A 195 19.07 2.81 5.33
C CYS A 195 18.41 2.70 6.69
N ALA A 196 17.74 1.57 6.97
CA ALA A 196 17.04 1.34 8.23
C ALA A 196 18.03 1.13 9.41
N ALA A 197 19.16 0.44 9.18
CA ALA A 197 20.17 0.16 10.20
C ALA A 197 20.86 1.40 10.81
N LYS A 198 20.65 2.58 10.23
CA LYS A 198 21.15 3.86 10.78
C LYS A 198 20.32 4.40 11.93
N TYR A 199 19.13 3.86 12.13
CA TYR A 199 18.20 4.33 13.14
C TYR A 199 18.11 3.31 14.27
N ASP A 200 18.22 3.79 15.51
CA ASP A 200 17.96 3.01 16.71
C ASP A 200 16.55 3.35 17.20
N PHE A 201 15.64 2.39 17.10
CA PHE A 201 14.26 2.54 17.52
C PHE A 201 14.05 1.91 18.92
N GLN A 202 14.86 2.32 19.91
CA GLN A 202 14.66 1.93 21.29
C GLN A 202 13.47 2.63 21.94
#